data_c8bbbaeb3796711f7fbd850bb9dfdcd2
#
_entry.id   c8bbbaeb3796711f7fbd850bb9dfdcd2
#
_cell.length_a   1.000
_cell.length_b   1.000
_cell.length_c   1.000
_cell.angle_alpha   90.00
_cell.angle_beta   90.00
_cell.angle_gamma   90.00
#
_symmetry.space_group_name_H-M   'P 1'
#
loop_
_entity.id
_entity.type
_entity.pdbx_description
1 polymer ?
#
loop_
_entity_poly.entity_id
_entity_poly.type
_entity_poly.pdbx_seq_one_letter_code
_entity_poly.pdbx_strand_id
1 'polypeptide(L)'
;MEKSENGMVHRTMARRSLEMLAFDNTYARLPQSFYARLNPTPFAAPPYLVHANSVAAELIDLDPEQCTRPEFPDLFGGSALAPGMEPLAMLYSGHQFGVYVPQLGDGRAILLGEATNGRGERWDLHLKGAGLTPFSRDGDGRAVLRSTIREYLCCAAMQGLGIPTTQALCLVGSDDKVYREQVETGAMMVRMAPSHVRFGTFEVFYYRKQYEHLKTLADYVIAQHFPHLRDADEQYARFFTEVVERTATLIAQWQAIGWAHGVMNTDNMSILGLTLDYGPYGFMDDYDAGFICNHSDHNGRYAFDQQPFIGLWNLSCLAQALLPLAEKEALKAGLDAYTPRFEQEYLRRMRDKCGLIAEKPEDDELIRDFLALLQDNHADYTIVFRDLGAFSSVEGALNGKLRDHFLDRARFDEWARRYRDRLRTEDSDDSERRIRMDRVNPKYVLRNYLAQTAIEKARQKDFSEIDRLFTLLQDPFTDQPGMEVYALPPPNWGKHLAVSCSS
;
A
#
# COMPACT_ATOMS: atom_id res chain seq x y z
N MET A 1 12.54 -52.50 1.06
CA MET A 1 12.97 -51.16 0.70
C MET A 1 11.76 -50.46 0.06
N GLU A 2 10.89 -49.94 0.92
CA GLU A 2 9.67 -49.25 0.52
C GLU A 2 9.98 -47.75 0.43
N LYS A 3 9.68 -47.18 -0.72
CA LYS A 3 9.74 -45.73 -0.96
C LYS A 3 8.49 -45.14 -0.33
N SER A 4 8.66 -44.30 0.69
CA SER A 4 7.61 -43.44 1.22
C SER A 4 7.34 -42.30 0.21
N GLU A 5 6.22 -42.41 -0.47
CA GLU A 5 5.62 -41.29 -1.21
C GLU A 5 5.08 -40.29 -0.20
N ASN A 6 5.75 -39.12 -0.08
CA ASN A 6 5.20 -37.95 0.63
C ASN A 6 4.11 -37.35 -0.25
N GLY A 7 2.88 -37.83 -0.07
CA GLY A 7 1.68 -37.22 -0.64
C GLY A 7 1.40 -35.90 0.03
N MET A 8 1.76 -34.80 -0.64
CA MET A 8 1.27 -33.47 -0.31
C MET A 8 -0.23 -33.46 -0.64
N VAL A 9 -1.07 -33.68 0.38
CA VAL A 9 -2.53 -33.58 0.26
C VAL A 9 -2.83 -32.10 0.01
N HIS A 10 -3.01 -31.72 -1.26
CA HIS A 10 -3.71 -30.50 -1.60
C HIS A 10 -5.14 -30.63 -1.05
N ARG A 11 -5.38 -30.11 0.15
CA ARG A 11 -6.74 -29.87 0.62
C ARG A 11 -7.35 -28.87 -0.38
N THR A 12 -8.20 -29.36 -1.25
CA THR A 12 -9.08 -28.50 -2.06
C THR A 12 -9.88 -27.67 -1.07
N MET A 13 -9.57 -26.37 -0.97
CA MET A 13 -10.33 -25.46 -0.12
C MET A 13 -11.77 -25.43 -0.62
N ALA A 14 -12.73 -25.49 0.31
CA ALA A 14 -14.14 -25.41 -0.05
C ALA A 14 -14.44 -24.01 -0.60
N ARG A 15 -14.67 -23.91 -1.90
CA ARG A 15 -15.12 -22.66 -2.54
C ARG A 15 -16.54 -22.37 -2.09
N ARG A 16 -16.79 -21.12 -1.67
CA ARG A 16 -18.09 -20.67 -1.13
C ARG A 16 -18.85 -19.85 -2.16
N SER A 17 -20.18 -19.95 -2.14
CA SER A 17 -21.03 -18.98 -2.82
C SER A 17 -21.13 -17.68 -2.02
N LEU A 18 -21.67 -16.62 -2.62
CA LEU A 18 -21.91 -15.33 -1.96
C LEU A 18 -22.74 -15.48 -0.67
N GLU A 19 -23.73 -16.37 -0.69
CA GLU A 19 -24.64 -16.61 0.43
C GLU A 19 -23.99 -17.45 1.54
N MET A 20 -22.87 -18.12 1.25
CA MET A 20 -22.15 -18.99 2.17
C MET A 20 -20.87 -18.34 2.72
N LEU A 21 -20.64 -17.05 2.44
CA LEU A 21 -19.58 -16.30 3.09
C LEU A 21 -19.76 -16.39 4.62
N ALA A 22 -18.69 -16.71 5.33
CA ALA A 22 -18.72 -16.81 6.78
C ALA A 22 -18.12 -15.53 7.39
N PHE A 23 -18.77 -15.05 8.45
CA PHE A 23 -18.36 -13.83 9.17
C PHE A 23 -18.16 -14.12 10.65
N ASP A 24 -17.14 -13.48 11.23
CA ASP A 24 -16.89 -13.43 12.66
C ASP A 24 -16.52 -11.97 13.04
N ASN A 25 -17.55 -11.14 13.22
CA ASN A 25 -17.46 -9.70 13.35
C ASN A 25 -16.93 -9.29 14.75
N THR A 26 -15.62 -9.43 14.96
CA THR A 26 -15.00 -9.19 16.26
C THR A 26 -14.98 -7.72 16.64
N TYR A 27 -14.77 -6.82 15.66
CA TYR A 27 -14.81 -5.38 15.88
C TYR A 27 -16.21 -4.91 16.29
N ALA A 28 -17.26 -5.49 15.73
CA ALA A 28 -18.65 -5.18 16.08
C ALA A 28 -19.05 -5.59 17.51
N ARG A 29 -18.19 -6.36 18.21
CA ARG A 29 -18.36 -6.74 19.63
C ARG A 29 -17.70 -5.77 20.60
N LEU A 30 -16.90 -4.81 20.09
CA LEU A 30 -16.38 -3.72 20.90
C LEU A 30 -17.51 -2.79 21.39
N PRO A 31 -17.29 -1.97 22.43
CA PRO A 31 -18.27 -0.99 22.88
C PRO A 31 -18.77 -0.09 21.73
N GLN A 32 -20.05 0.31 21.79
CA GLN A 32 -20.67 1.13 20.74
C GLN A 32 -19.99 2.48 20.52
N SER A 33 -19.18 2.94 21.47
CA SER A 33 -18.36 4.16 21.32
C SER A 33 -17.25 4.06 20.27
N PHE A 34 -16.96 2.86 19.72
CA PHE A 34 -15.92 2.62 18.73
C PHE A 34 -16.41 2.82 17.28
N TYR A 35 -17.72 2.79 17.07
CA TYR A 35 -18.31 2.80 15.74
C TYR A 35 -19.74 3.31 15.74
N ALA A 36 -20.28 3.56 14.57
CA ALA A 36 -21.70 3.75 14.32
C ALA A 36 -22.24 2.61 13.45
N ARG A 37 -23.34 1.93 13.88
CA ARG A 37 -24.00 0.90 13.07
C ARG A 37 -24.89 1.56 12.03
N LEU A 38 -24.70 1.24 10.76
CA LEU A 38 -25.51 1.71 9.65
C LEU A 38 -25.26 0.86 8.41
N ASN A 39 -26.25 0.74 7.56
CA ASN A 39 -26.11 0.08 6.27
C ASN A 39 -25.52 1.03 5.22
N PRO A 40 -24.85 0.52 4.18
CA PRO A 40 -24.50 1.30 3.02
C PRO A 40 -25.72 1.97 2.38
N THR A 41 -25.51 3.14 1.82
CA THR A 41 -26.53 3.81 0.98
C THR A 41 -26.33 3.34 -0.47
N PRO A 42 -27.29 2.61 -1.07
CA PRO A 42 -27.15 2.15 -2.43
C PRO A 42 -27.04 3.31 -3.42
N PHE A 43 -26.60 3.00 -4.64
CA PHE A 43 -26.71 3.90 -5.76
C PHE A 43 -28.18 4.06 -6.18
N ALA A 44 -28.54 5.21 -6.74
CA ALA A 44 -29.87 5.42 -7.32
C ALA A 44 -30.00 4.73 -8.71
N ALA A 45 -28.94 4.78 -9.51
CA ALA A 45 -28.83 4.02 -10.75
C ALA A 45 -28.31 2.60 -10.49
N PRO A 46 -28.66 1.61 -11.34
CA PRO A 46 -28.18 0.24 -11.17
C PRO A 46 -26.64 0.17 -11.12
N PRO A 47 -26.07 -0.55 -10.15
CA PRO A 47 -24.63 -0.78 -10.11
C PRO A 47 -24.20 -1.74 -11.22
N TYR A 48 -22.95 -1.62 -11.66
CA TYR A 48 -22.31 -2.54 -12.59
C TYR A 48 -20.90 -2.89 -12.14
N LEU A 49 -20.49 -4.13 -12.42
CA LEU A 49 -19.13 -4.56 -12.13
C LEU A 49 -18.16 -3.87 -13.09
N VAL A 50 -17.13 -3.22 -12.53
CA VAL A 50 -16.01 -2.67 -13.29
C VAL A 50 -14.89 -3.71 -13.38
N HIS A 51 -14.50 -4.28 -12.23
CA HIS A 51 -13.50 -5.35 -12.16
C HIS A 51 -13.63 -6.12 -10.83
N ALA A 52 -13.21 -7.39 -10.83
CA ALA A 52 -13.12 -8.22 -9.64
C ALA A 52 -11.75 -8.92 -9.56
N ASN A 53 -11.23 -9.02 -8.34
CA ASN A 53 -9.95 -9.66 -8.04
C ASN A 53 -10.16 -11.08 -7.54
N SER A 54 -9.93 -12.06 -8.41
CA SER A 54 -10.07 -13.49 -8.08
C SER A 54 -9.11 -13.94 -6.97
N VAL A 55 -7.90 -13.37 -6.91
CA VAL A 55 -6.93 -13.69 -5.85
C VAL A 55 -7.41 -13.20 -4.49
N ALA A 56 -8.00 -12.01 -4.42
CA ALA A 56 -8.59 -11.50 -3.19
C ALA A 56 -9.85 -12.29 -2.79
N ALA A 57 -10.65 -12.76 -3.75
CA ALA A 57 -11.80 -13.62 -3.49
C ALA A 57 -11.38 -14.94 -2.80
N GLU A 58 -10.28 -15.54 -3.24
CA GLU A 58 -9.74 -16.76 -2.63
C GLU A 58 -9.25 -16.57 -1.18
N LEU A 59 -8.90 -15.35 -0.77
CA LEU A 59 -8.53 -15.07 0.62
C LEU A 59 -9.68 -15.29 1.62
N ILE A 60 -10.92 -15.22 1.15
CA ILE A 60 -12.13 -15.44 1.94
C ILE A 60 -12.88 -16.69 1.51
N ASP A 61 -12.22 -17.61 0.79
CA ASP A 61 -12.78 -18.82 0.19
C ASP A 61 -13.96 -18.55 -0.79
N LEU A 62 -14.16 -17.33 -1.27
CA LEU A 62 -15.17 -17.03 -2.26
C LEU A 62 -14.74 -17.64 -3.61
N ASP A 63 -15.64 -18.43 -4.21
CA ASP A 63 -15.39 -18.94 -5.56
C ASP A 63 -15.28 -17.76 -6.54
N PRO A 64 -14.19 -17.61 -7.29
CA PRO A 64 -14.03 -16.54 -8.28
C PRO A 64 -15.17 -16.44 -9.31
N GLU A 65 -15.83 -17.57 -9.63
CA GLU A 65 -16.99 -17.57 -10.53
C GLU A 65 -18.17 -16.76 -9.97
N GLN A 66 -18.27 -16.63 -8.65
CA GLN A 66 -19.32 -15.83 -8.01
C GLN A 66 -19.19 -14.33 -8.33
N CYS A 67 -18.00 -13.87 -8.69
CA CYS A 67 -17.77 -12.47 -9.07
C CYS A 67 -18.47 -12.10 -10.39
N THR A 68 -18.85 -13.08 -11.20
CA THR A 68 -19.55 -12.86 -12.50
C THR A 68 -21.07 -12.89 -12.37
N ARG A 69 -21.60 -13.20 -11.18
CA ARG A 69 -23.05 -13.29 -10.96
C ARG A 69 -23.70 -11.91 -11.00
N PRO A 70 -24.92 -11.77 -11.53
CA PRO A 70 -25.66 -10.49 -11.57
C PRO A 70 -25.85 -9.84 -10.18
N GLU A 71 -25.94 -10.64 -9.11
CA GLU A 71 -26.13 -10.18 -7.73
C GLU A 71 -24.86 -9.61 -7.10
N PHE A 72 -23.68 -9.90 -7.67
CA PHE A 72 -22.40 -9.46 -7.10
C PHE A 72 -22.27 -7.93 -7.05
N PRO A 73 -22.56 -7.15 -8.11
CA PRO A 73 -22.57 -5.71 -8.04
C PRO A 73 -23.64 -5.13 -7.10
N ASP A 74 -24.78 -5.79 -6.92
CA ASP A 74 -25.79 -5.35 -5.95
C ASP A 74 -25.29 -5.46 -4.52
N LEU A 75 -24.64 -6.59 -4.18
CA LEU A 75 -24.06 -6.82 -2.86
C LEU A 75 -22.97 -5.79 -2.54
N PHE A 76 -22.00 -5.62 -3.42
CA PHE A 76 -20.85 -4.75 -3.23
C PHE A 76 -21.03 -3.32 -3.74
N GLY A 77 -22.18 -3.02 -4.31
CA GLY A 77 -22.71 -1.67 -4.60
C GLY A 77 -23.66 -1.14 -3.53
N GLY A 78 -23.77 -1.85 -2.39
CA GLY A 78 -24.50 -1.40 -1.22
C GLY A 78 -26.02 -1.59 -1.26
N SER A 79 -26.57 -2.27 -2.29
CA SER A 79 -28.02 -2.53 -2.44
C SER A 79 -28.50 -3.73 -1.65
N ALA A 80 -27.60 -4.66 -1.30
CA ALA A 80 -27.90 -5.87 -0.56
C ALA A 80 -26.81 -6.16 0.50
N LEU A 81 -27.10 -7.07 1.42
CA LEU A 81 -26.16 -7.59 2.40
C LEU A 81 -26.14 -9.11 2.36
N ALA A 82 -24.97 -9.71 2.47
CA ALA A 82 -24.85 -11.15 2.67
C ALA A 82 -25.23 -11.54 4.11
N PRO A 83 -25.73 -12.76 4.31
CA PRO A 83 -25.99 -13.27 5.66
C PRO A 83 -24.73 -13.20 6.55
N GLY A 84 -24.88 -12.67 7.76
CA GLY A 84 -23.78 -12.54 8.72
C GLY A 84 -23.00 -11.23 8.62
N MET A 85 -23.21 -10.37 7.65
CA MET A 85 -22.70 -9.01 7.65
C MET A 85 -23.30 -8.18 8.79
N GLU A 86 -22.47 -7.38 9.47
CA GLU A 86 -22.86 -6.42 10.49
C GLU A 86 -22.24 -5.04 10.20
N PRO A 87 -22.83 -4.28 9.26
CA PRO A 87 -22.22 -3.04 8.76
C PRO A 87 -22.06 -1.98 9.83
N LEU A 88 -20.89 -1.35 9.84
CA LEU A 88 -20.56 -0.26 10.75
C LEU A 88 -19.52 0.71 10.15
N ALA A 89 -19.56 1.96 10.59
CA ALA A 89 -18.51 2.94 10.33
C ALA A 89 -17.61 3.06 11.55
N MET A 90 -16.29 2.93 11.37
CA MET A 90 -15.30 2.98 12.44
C MET A 90 -15.03 4.43 12.86
N LEU A 91 -14.84 4.66 14.16
CA LEU A 91 -14.43 5.95 14.71
C LEU A 91 -12.91 6.04 14.82
N TYR A 92 -12.35 7.14 14.37
CA TYR A 92 -10.96 7.55 14.61
C TYR A 92 -10.82 9.08 14.56
N SER A 93 -9.70 9.58 15.00
CA SER A 93 -9.22 10.95 14.78
C SER A 93 -7.93 10.91 14.00
N GLY A 94 -7.16 11.98 13.97
CA GLY A 94 -5.82 11.94 13.43
C GLY A 94 -5.20 13.32 13.29
N HIS A 95 -3.88 13.33 13.09
CA HIS A 95 -3.16 14.53 12.71
C HIS A 95 -3.07 14.61 11.18
N GLN A 96 -3.76 15.59 10.61
CA GLN A 96 -3.73 15.88 9.17
C GLN A 96 -2.83 17.08 8.91
N PHE A 97 -1.81 16.92 8.07
CA PHE A 97 -0.77 17.94 7.86
C PHE A 97 -0.16 18.47 9.19
N GLY A 98 -0.04 17.59 10.19
CA GLY A 98 0.50 17.92 11.51
C GLY A 98 -0.48 18.59 12.49
N VAL A 99 -1.73 18.81 12.08
CA VAL A 99 -2.78 19.41 12.93
C VAL A 99 -3.76 18.33 13.37
N TYR A 100 -4.02 18.25 14.67
CA TYR A 100 -4.98 17.28 15.21
C TYR A 100 -6.42 17.62 14.80
N VAL A 101 -7.11 16.65 14.21
CA VAL A 101 -8.53 16.70 13.85
C VAL A 101 -9.30 15.76 14.77
N PRO A 102 -10.13 16.25 15.67
CA PRO A 102 -10.68 15.47 16.81
C PRO A 102 -11.71 14.43 16.40
N GLN A 103 -12.31 14.55 15.22
CA GLN A 103 -13.26 13.59 14.69
C GLN A 103 -13.10 13.46 13.18
N LEU A 104 -12.68 12.29 12.79
CA LEU A 104 -12.65 11.79 11.42
C LEU A 104 -13.59 10.58 11.35
N GLY A 105 -13.06 9.39 11.27
CA GLY A 105 -13.83 8.17 11.14
C GLY A 105 -14.11 7.82 9.67
N ASP A 106 -14.82 6.73 9.47
CA ASP A 106 -15.22 6.26 8.14
C ASP A 106 -16.27 7.16 7.53
N GLY A 107 -15.88 8.37 7.09
CA GLY A 107 -16.78 9.39 6.56
C GLY A 107 -17.37 9.05 5.18
N ARG A 108 -16.79 8.06 4.48
CA ARG A 108 -17.27 7.56 3.19
C ARG A 108 -17.07 6.06 3.01
N ALA A 109 -16.92 5.35 4.11
CA ALA A 109 -16.69 3.92 4.07
C ALA A 109 -17.47 3.21 5.17
N ILE A 110 -17.73 1.92 5.00
CA ILE A 110 -18.44 1.06 5.95
C ILE A 110 -17.75 -0.30 5.96
N LEU A 111 -17.35 -0.76 7.14
CA LEU A 111 -16.96 -2.14 7.35
C LEU A 111 -18.24 -3.00 7.26
N LEU A 112 -18.36 -3.81 6.20
CA LEU A 112 -19.50 -4.71 6.00
C LEU A 112 -19.48 -5.87 6.99
N GLY A 113 -18.30 -6.32 7.36
CA GLY A 113 -18.04 -7.40 8.28
C GLY A 113 -16.63 -7.95 8.13
N GLU A 114 -16.29 -8.89 8.99
CA GLU A 114 -15.02 -9.62 9.00
C GLU A 114 -15.23 -11.03 8.46
N ALA A 115 -14.90 -11.26 7.18
CA ALA A 115 -15.03 -12.56 6.54
C ALA A 115 -13.94 -13.52 7.03
N THR A 116 -14.33 -14.79 7.24
CA THR A 116 -13.39 -15.84 7.68
C THR A 116 -13.23 -16.92 6.63
N ASN A 117 -12.02 -17.46 6.52
CA ASN A 117 -11.71 -18.58 5.63
C ASN A 117 -11.47 -19.89 6.41
N GLY A 118 -11.33 -21.00 5.68
CA GLY A 118 -11.07 -22.32 6.25
C GLY A 118 -9.70 -22.47 6.91
N ARG A 119 -8.81 -21.48 6.80
CA ARG A 119 -7.52 -21.42 7.50
C ARG A 119 -7.62 -20.73 8.86
N GLY A 120 -8.80 -20.19 9.21
CA GLY A 120 -9.00 -19.39 10.42
C GLY A 120 -8.51 -17.96 10.31
N GLU A 121 -8.16 -17.49 9.12
CA GLU A 121 -7.83 -16.10 8.85
C GLU A 121 -9.09 -15.26 8.76
N ARG A 122 -8.98 -14.00 9.16
CA ARG A 122 -10.07 -13.04 9.17
C ARG A 122 -9.68 -11.82 8.33
N TRP A 123 -10.65 -11.34 7.51
CA TRP A 123 -10.46 -10.26 6.57
C TRP A 123 -11.61 -9.28 6.67
N ASP A 124 -11.31 -8.04 7.01
CA ASP A 124 -12.25 -6.93 6.92
C ASP A 124 -12.71 -6.76 5.47
N LEU A 125 -14.02 -6.68 5.25
CA LEU A 125 -14.61 -6.22 3.99
C LEU A 125 -15.07 -4.78 4.17
N HIS A 126 -14.26 -3.82 3.73
CA HIS A 126 -14.44 -2.39 3.99
C HIS A 126 -14.88 -1.68 2.70
N LEU A 127 -16.16 -1.31 2.61
CA LEU A 127 -16.77 -0.73 1.42
C LEU A 127 -16.53 0.79 1.38
N LYS A 128 -15.64 1.25 0.51
CA LYS A 128 -15.39 2.66 0.25
C LYS A 128 -16.41 3.21 -0.74
N GLY A 129 -16.89 4.45 -0.51
CA GLY A 129 -17.93 5.09 -1.32
C GLY A 129 -19.35 4.77 -0.87
N ALA A 130 -19.50 4.15 0.31
CA ALA A 130 -20.72 3.54 0.81
C ALA A 130 -21.86 4.53 1.18
N GLY A 131 -21.66 5.82 0.99
CA GLY A 131 -22.62 6.88 1.32
C GLY A 131 -22.32 7.57 2.65
N LEU A 132 -23.27 8.40 3.09
CA LEU A 132 -23.14 9.20 4.31
C LEU A 132 -23.07 8.33 5.56
N THR A 133 -22.18 8.70 6.46
CA THR A 133 -22.07 8.17 7.83
C THR A 133 -22.08 9.34 8.82
N PRO A 134 -22.21 9.09 10.13
CA PRO A 134 -22.06 10.14 11.14
C PRO A 134 -20.70 10.85 11.14
N PHE A 135 -19.73 10.33 10.39
CA PHE A 135 -18.37 10.84 10.29
C PHE A 135 -18.07 11.56 8.97
N SER A 136 -19.05 11.73 8.09
CA SER A 136 -18.87 12.32 6.74
C SER A 136 -18.55 13.82 6.76
N ARG A 137 -18.77 14.51 7.90
CA ARG A 137 -18.63 15.97 8.01
C ARG A 137 -19.46 16.67 6.92
N ASP A 138 -18.83 17.49 6.06
CA ASP A 138 -19.49 18.18 4.94
C ASP A 138 -19.44 17.38 3.63
N GLY A 139 -18.93 16.14 3.66
CA GLY A 139 -18.84 15.27 2.49
C GLY A 139 -20.13 14.55 2.17
N ASP A 140 -20.27 14.05 0.94
CA ASP A 140 -21.43 13.26 0.47
C ASP A 140 -21.31 11.75 0.74
N GLY A 141 -20.19 11.31 1.30
CA GLY A 141 -19.93 9.91 1.57
C GLY A 141 -19.65 9.06 0.32
N ARG A 142 -19.60 9.66 -0.86
CA ARG A 142 -19.37 8.94 -2.13
C ARG A 142 -17.89 8.93 -2.53
N ALA A 143 -17.52 7.93 -3.30
CA ALA A 143 -16.29 7.89 -4.05
C ALA A 143 -16.60 7.98 -5.55
N VAL A 144 -15.63 8.43 -6.33
CA VAL A 144 -15.74 8.57 -7.78
C VAL A 144 -14.93 7.48 -8.50
N LEU A 145 -15.38 7.12 -9.71
CA LEU A 145 -14.76 6.04 -10.49
C LEU A 145 -13.25 6.27 -10.69
N ARG A 146 -12.83 7.50 -10.95
CA ARG A 146 -11.42 7.87 -11.14
C ARG A 146 -10.56 7.51 -9.93
N SER A 147 -10.95 7.94 -8.74
CA SER A 147 -10.15 7.71 -7.53
C SER A 147 -10.17 6.25 -7.08
N THR A 148 -11.27 5.54 -7.31
CA THR A 148 -11.35 4.11 -6.98
C THR A 148 -10.52 3.25 -7.92
N ILE A 149 -10.44 3.58 -9.23
CA ILE A 149 -9.55 2.90 -10.18
C ILE A 149 -8.08 3.07 -9.74
N ARG A 150 -7.67 4.29 -9.37
CA ARG A 150 -6.30 4.54 -8.91
C ARG A 150 -5.96 3.69 -7.69
N GLU A 151 -6.82 3.67 -6.68
CA GLU A 151 -6.62 2.88 -5.47
C GLU A 151 -6.62 1.37 -5.77
N TYR A 152 -7.58 0.88 -6.56
CA TYR A 152 -7.70 -0.52 -6.95
C TYR A 152 -6.44 -1.05 -7.63
N LEU A 153 -5.94 -0.32 -8.63
CA LEU A 153 -4.73 -0.68 -9.35
C LEU A 153 -3.47 -0.56 -8.48
N CYS A 154 -3.42 0.40 -7.55
CA CYS A 154 -2.28 0.54 -6.66
C CYS A 154 -2.22 -0.59 -5.61
N CYS A 155 -3.37 -1.05 -5.10
CA CYS A 155 -3.41 -2.25 -4.25
C CYS A 155 -2.77 -3.45 -4.98
N ALA A 156 -3.14 -3.67 -6.27
CA ALA A 156 -2.55 -4.74 -7.08
C ALA A 156 -1.05 -4.55 -7.32
N ALA A 157 -0.63 -3.32 -7.64
CA ALA A 157 0.78 -2.99 -7.85
C ALA A 157 1.63 -3.25 -6.60
N MET A 158 1.18 -2.79 -5.44
CA MET A 158 1.92 -2.98 -4.18
C MET A 158 1.96 -4.45 -3.77
N GLN A 159 0.88 -5.20 -4.00
CA GLN A 159 0.86 -6.64 -3.80
C GLN A 159 1.88 -7.35 -4.69
N GLY A 160 1.89 -7.06 -6.00
CA GLY A 160 2.85 -7.64 -6.94
C GLY A 160 4.30 -7.29 -6.61
N LEU A 161 4.55 -6.10 -6.05
CA LEU A 161 5.86 -5.67 -5.57
C LEU A 161 6.25 -6.30 -4.21
N GLY A 162 5.36 -7.07 -3.57
CA GLY A 162 5.61 -7.67 -2.25
C GLY A 162 5.64 -6.65 -1.11
N ILE A 163 4.99 -5.49 -1.27
CA ILE A 163 4.87 -4.45 -0.25
C ILE A 163 3.58 -4.65 0.54
N PRO A 164 3.61 -4.72 1.88
CA PRO A 164 2.40 -4.88 2.69
C PRO A 164 1.35 -3.82 2.39
N THR A 165 0.15 -4.26 2.04
CA THR A 165 -0.92 -3.38 1.55
C THR A 165 -2.30 -3.95 1.83
N THR A 166 -3.30 -3.09 1.86
CA THR A 166 -4.70 -3.53 1.72
C THR A 166 -4.89 -4.16 0.33
N GLN A 167 -5.73 -5.19 0.28
CA GLN A 167 -6.21 -5.77 -0.98
C GLN A 167 -7.49 -5.07 -1.43
N ALA A 168 -7.88 -5.29 -2.68
CA ALA A 168 -9.19 -4.86 -3.17
C ALA A 168 -9.91 -6.05 -3.82
N LEU A 169 -11.12 -6.38 -3.33
CA LEU A 169 -11.91 -7.48 -3.86
C LEU A 169 -12.54 -7.12 -5.20
N CYS A 170 -13.16 -5.95 -5.27
CA CYS A 170 -13.86 -5.51 -6.47
C CYS A 170 -14.01 -4.00 -6.53
N LEU A 171 -14.30 -3.55 -7.74
CA LEU A 171 -14.69 -2.20 -8.09
C LEU A 171 -16.05 -2.23 -8.78
N VAL A 172 -17.04 -1.56 -8.21
CA VAL A 172 -18.41 -1.44 -8.68
C VAL A 172 -18.66 0.01 -9.07
N GLY A 173 -19.12 0.26 -10.29
CA GLY A 173 -19.48 1.57 -10.81
C GLY A 173 -20.98 1.79 -10.83
N SER A 174 -21.37 3.06 -10.95
CA SER A 174 -22.75 3.49 -11.19
C SER A 174 -22.77 4.74 -12.07
N ASP A 175 -23.89 4.99 -12.76
CA ASP A 175 -24.10 6.22 -13.51
C ASP A 175 -24.59 7.40 -12.63
N ASP A 176 -24.66 7.20 -11.31
CA ASP A 176 -24.95 8.27 -10.35
C ASP A 176 -23.92 9.38 -10.46
N LYS A 177 -24.41 10.61 -10.51
CA LYS A 177 -23.55 11.80 -10.60
C LYS A 177 -23.04 12.16 -9.22
N VAL A 178 -21.73 12.32 -9.12
CA VAL A 178 -21.03 12.81 -7.92
C VAL A 178 -20.33 14.11 -8.28
N TYR A 179 -20.61 15.14 -7.47
CA TYR A 179 -20.07 16.48 -7.70
C TYR A 179 -18.73 16.65 -7.00
N ARG A 180 -17.69 16.91 -7.79
CA ARG A 180 -16.32 17.25 -7.35
C ARG A 180 -15.91 18.54 -8.06
N GLU A 181 -14.65 18.73 -8.38
CA GLU A 181 -14.22 19.82 -9.27
C GLU A 181 -14.92 19.73 -10.63
N GLN A 182 -15.25 18.52 -11.04
CA GLN A 182 -16.09 18.21 -12.19
C GLN A 182 -17.20 17.25 -11.78
N VAL A 183 -18.20 17.08 -12.63
CA VAL A 183 -19.23 16.05 -12.43
C VAL A 183 -18.62 14.70 -12.87
N GLU A 184 -18.58 13.76 -11.94
CA GLU A 184 -18.03 12.43 -12.16
C GLU A 184 -19.09 11.35 -11.87
N THR A 185 -18.79 10.09 -12.19
CA THR A 185 -19.65 8.95 -11.87
C THR A 185 -19.24 8.33 -10.54
N GLY A 186 -20.24 7.85 -9.79
CA GLY A 186 -20.04 7.17 -8.51
C GLY A 186 -19.40 5.79 -8.67
N ALA A 187 -18.61 5.41 -7.70
CA ALA A 187 -18.10 4.05 -7.59
C ALA A 187 -17.97 3.61 -6.12
N MET A 188 -18.04 2.31 -5.90
CA MET A 188 -17.74 1.67 -4.63
C MET A 188 -16.63 0.64 -4.81
N MET A 189 -15.78 0.49 -3.80
CA MET A 189 -14.70 -0.48 -3.81
C MET A 189 -14.67 -1.23 -2.48
N VAL A 190 -14.61 -2.54 -2.51
CA VAL A 190 -14.37 -3.35 -1.32
C VAL A 190 -12.87 -3.48 -1.10
N ARG A 191 -12.39 -2.83 -0.05
CA ARG A 191 -11.04 -3.03 0.49
C ARG A 191 -11.02 -4.25 1.40
N MET A 192 -9.92 -4.97 1.40
CA MET A 192 -9.70 -6.09 2.29
C MET A 192 -8.38 -5.94 3.05
N ALA A 193 -8.42 -6.17 4.33
CA ALA A 193 -7.23 -6.23 5.18
C ALA A 193 -7.51 -7.14 6.40
N PRO A 194 -6.49 -7.67 7.08
CA PRO A 194 -6.70 -8.31 8.37
C PRO A 194 -7.28 -7.35 9.42
N SER A 195 -7.02 -6.03 9.29
CA SER A 195 -7.64 -4.97 10.09
C SER A 195 -7.48 -3.60 9.43
N HIS A 196 -8.49 -2.74 9.59
CA HIS A 196 -8.44 -1.32 9.25
C HIS A 196 -8.20 -0.42 10.47
N VAL A 197 -7.81 -0.96 11.62
CA VAL A 197 -7.38 -0.17 12.77
C VAL A 197 -6.12 0.60 12.43
N ARG A 198 -6.15 1.90 12.72
CA ARG A 198 -5.09 2.87 12.38
C ARG A 198 -4.59 3.60 13.62
N PHE A 199 -3.50 4.36 13.52
CA PHE A 199 -2.99 5.14 14.67
C PHE A 199 -4.07 6.08 15.20
N GLY A 200 -4.83 6.72 14.34
CA GLY A 200 -5.92 7.61 14.70
C GLY A 200 -7.04 6.96 15.53
N THR A 201 -7.18 5.63 15.46
CA THR A 201 -8.15 4.90 16.32
C THR A 201 -7.71 4.92 17.80
N PHE A 202 -6.39 4.95 18.07
CA PHE A 202 -5.86 5.13 19.44
C PHE A 202 -5.90 6.59 19.86
N GLU A 203 -5.56 7.51 18.95
CA GLU A 203 -5.56 8.95 19.23
C GLU A 203 -6.92 9.46 19.69
N VAL A 204 -8.02 9.02 19.07
CA VAL A 204 -9.38 9.50 19.43
C VAL A 204 -9.71 9.24 20.88
N PHE A 205 -9.37 8.08 21.42
CA PHE A 205 -9.65 7.74 22.82
C PHE A 205 -8.69 8.44 23.77
N TYR A 206 -7.44 8.61 23.41
CA TYR A 206 -6.44 9.36 24.18
C TYR A 206 -6.89 10.84 24.36
N TYR A 207 -7.16 11.54 23.28
CA TYR A 207 -7.53 12.96 23.33
C TYR A 207 -8.89 13.20 23.94
N ARG A 208 -9.80 12.22 23.87
CA ARG A 208 -11.09 12.25 24.62
C ARG A 208 -10.95 11.84 26.09
N LYS A 209 -9.73 11.48 26.55
CA LYS A 209 -9.44 10.97 27.90
C LYS A 209 -10.27 9.73 28.26
N GLN A 210 -10.60 8.91 27.29
CA GLN A 210 -11.34 7.65 27.42
C GLN A 210 -10.38 6.48 27.55
N TYR A 211 -9.56 6.46 28.60
CA TYR A 211 -8.43 5.53 28.74
C TYR A 211 -8.85 4.07 28.88
N GLU A 212 -10.02 3.79 29.43
CA GLU A 212 -10.58 2.42 29.46
C GLU A 212 -10.91 1.93 28.05
N HIS A 213 -11.43 2.78 27.16
CA HIS A 213 -11.64 2.43 25.76
C HIS A 213 -10.30 2.25 25.02
N LEU A 214 -9.31 3.10 25.32
CA LEU A 214 -7.97 2.97 24.78
C LEU A 214 -7.36 1.60 25.14
N LYS A 215 -7.50 1.19 26.42
CA LYS A 215 -7.06 -0.12 26.89
C LYS A 215 -7.82 -1.25 26.19
N THR A 216 -9.13 -1.14 26.09
CA THR A 216 -9.96 -2.13 25.38
C THR A 216 -9.53 -2.29 23.92
N LEU A 217 -9.20 -1.19 23.23
CA LEU A 217 -8.68 -1.24 21.86
C LEU A 217 -7.33 -1.93 21.80
N ALA A 218 -6.39 -1.56 22.69
CA ALA A 218 -5.06 -2.16 22.71
C ALA A 218 -5.13 -3.67 22.98
N ASP A 219 -5.92 -4.09 23.97
CA ASP A 219 -6.15 -5.51 24.30
C ASP A 219 -6.77 -6.25 23.10
N TYR A 220 -7.76 -5.64 22.43
CA TYR A 220 -8.37 -6.20 21.23
C TYR A 220 -7.35 -6.41 20.11
N VAL A 221 -6.58 -5.37 19.77
CA VAL A 221 -5.59 -5.43 18.70
C VAL A 221 -4.49 -6.45 19.00
N ILE A 222 -4.01 -6.48 20.26
CA ILE A 222 -3.01 -7.48 20.71
C ILE A 222 -3.60 -8.89 20.58
N ALA A 223 -4.81 -9.12 21.06
CA ALA A 223 -5.44 -10.44 21.02
C ALA A 223 -5.68 -10.96 19.59
N GLN A 224 -6.02 -10.07 18.65
CA GLN A 224 -6.33 -10.44 17.28
C GLN A 224 -5.10 -10.54 16.37
N HIS A 225 -4.12 -9.65 16.54
CA HIS A 225 -3.06 -9.46 15.55
C HIS A 225 -1.64 -9.60 16.10
N PHE A 226 -1.48 -9.63 17.44
CA PHE A 226 -0.21 -9.80 18.14
C PHE A 226 -0.36 -10.82 19.30
N PRO A 227 -0.98 -12.01 19.05
CA PRO A 227 -1.35 -12.95 20.12
C PRO A 227 -0.17 -13.42 20.96
N HIS A 228 1.05 -13.38 20.43
CA HIS A 228 2.30 -13.72 21.14
C HIS A 228 2.68 -12.72 22.22
N LEU A 229 2.09 -11.51 22.20
CA LEU A 229 2.30 -10.48 23.23
C LEU A 229 1.22 -10.51 24.32
N ARG A 230 0.21 -11.36 24.18
CA ARG A 230 -0.87 -11.45 25.15
C ARG A 230 -0.32 -11.90 26.50
N ASP A 231 -0.69 -11.19 27.54
CA ASP A 231 -0.27 -11.44 28.92
C ASP A 231 1.29 -11.40 29.14
N ALA A 232 2.04 -10.86 28.17
CA ALA A 232 3.46 -10.65 28.31
C ALA A 232 3.76 -9.47 29.24
N ASP A 233 4.90 -9.52 29.93
CA ASP A 233 5.38 -8.37 30.68
C ASP A 233 5.54 -7.16 29.74
N GLU A 234 5.08 -5.99 30.19
CA GLU A 234 5.11 -4.75 29.39
C GLU A 234 4.44 -4.89 27.99
N GLN A 235 3.36 -5.67 27.88
CA GLN A 235 2.72 -6.01 26.60
C GLN A 235 2.44 -4.80 25.70
N TYR A 236 2.04 -3.66 26.25
CA TYR A 236 1.73 -2.45 25.44
C TYR A 236 2.99 -1.78 24.89
N ALA A 237 4.09 -1.76 25.65
CA ALA A 237 5.38 -1.25 25.17
C ALA A 237 5.94 -2.16 24.07
N ARG A 238 5.87 -3.48 24.25
CA ARG A 238 6.29 -4.46 23.22
C ARG A 238 5.44 -4.36 21.97
N PHE A 239 4.12 -4.23 22.14
CA PHE A 239 3.19 -3.98 21.03
C PHE A 239 3.60 -2.72 20.26
N PHE A 240 3.85 -1.61 20.95
CA PHE A 240 4.32 -0.39 20.31
C PHE A 240 5.63 -0.58 19.56
N THR A 241 6.61 -1.26 20.15
CA THR A 241 7.90 -1.55 19.50
C THR A 241 7.71 -2.35 18.20
N GLU A 242 6.84 -3.36 18.19
CA GLU A 242 6.58 -4.14 16.99
C GLU A 242 5.87 -3.30 15.90
N VAL A 243 4.96 -2.39 16.29
CA VAL A 243 4.36 -1.43 15.35
C VAL A 243 5.41 -0.50 14.76
N VAL A 244 6.38 -0.03 15.57
CA VAL A 244 7.52 0.78 15.12
C VAL A 244 8.35 0.02 14.06
N GLU A 245 8.71 -1.22 14.34
CA GLU A 245 9.52 -2.05 13.42
C GLU A 245 8.80 -2.32 12.09
N ARG A 246 7.49 -2.65 12.14
CA ARG A 246 6.66 -2.86 10.95
C ARG A 246 6.56 -1.58 10.11
N THR A 247 6.35 -0.43 10.75
CA THR A 247 6.25 0.87 10.09
C THR A 247 7.59 1.27 9.46
N ALA A 248 8.70 1.10 10.15
CA ALA A 248 10.04 1.36 9.63
C ALA A 248 10.33 0.52 8.39
N THR A 249 10.02 -0.78 8.45
CA THR A 249 10.17 -1.71 7.32
C THR A 249 9.31 -1.30 6.13
N LEU A 250 8.05 -0.92 6.36
CA LEU A 250 7.13 -0.49 5.30
C LEU A 250 7.64 0.78 4.59
N ILE A 251 8.06 1.78 5.36
CA ILE A 251 8.55 3.04 4.77
C ILE A 251 9.88 2.81 4.03
N ALA A 252 10.75 1.94 4.52
CA ALA A 252 11.96 1.54 3.79
C ALA A 252 11.64 0.88 2.43
N GLN A 253 10.55 0.10 2.34
CA GLN A 253 10.05 -0.46 1.09
C GLN A 253 9.56 0.62 0.13
N TRP A 254 8.78 1.60 0.61
CA TRP A 254 8.33 2.72 -0.23
C TRP A 254 9.51 3.52 -0.78
N GLN A 255 10.51 3.81 0.06
CA GLN A 255 11.72 4.52 -0.36
C GLN A 255 12.50 3.73 -1.41
N ALA A 256 12.71 2.43 -1.18
CA ALA A 256 13.49 1.59 -2.10
C ALA A 256 12.81 1.38 -3.46
N ILE A 257 11.47 1.47 -3.54
CA ILE A 257 10.75 1.31 -4.80
C ILE A 257 10.51 2.64 -5.55
N GLY A 258 10.85 3.78 -4.93
CA GLY A 258 10.60 5.10 -5.51
C GLY A 258 9.12 5.49 -5.51
N TRP A 259 8.40 5.19 -4.40
CA TRP A 259 6.98 5.48 -4.27
C TRP A 259 6.70 6.45 -3.13
N ALA A 260 5.87 7.47 -3.41
CA ALA A 260 5.40 8.44 -2.43
C ALA A 260 3.91 8.24 -2.13
N HIS A 261 3.58 8.17 -0.84
CA HIS A 261 2.19 8.04 -0.36
C HIS A 261 1.40 9.34 -0.57
N GLY A 262 2.01 10.47 -0.34
CA GLY A 262 1.44 11.81 -0.55
C GLY A 262 0.50 12.30 0.54
N VAL A 263 0.01 11.46 1.45
CA VAL A 263 -0.87 11.84 2.58
C VAL A 263 -0.59 10.94 3.79
N MET A 264 0.56 11.14 4.43
CA MET A 264 0.95 10.37 5.62
C MET A 264 0.40 10.99 6.90
N ASN A 265 -0.92 11.16 6.97
CA ASN A 265 -1.62 11.52 8.20
C ASN A 265 -1.62 10.32 9.17
N THR A 266 -1.81 10.54 10.48
CA THR A 266 -1.90 9.43 11.44
C THR A 266 -3.16 8.57 11.25
N ASP A 267 -4.20 9.12 10.64
CA ASP A 267 -5.39 8.37 10.20
C ASP A 267 -5.17 7.54 8.93
N ASN A 268 -4.00 7.68 8.28
CA ASN A 268 -3.58 6.86 7.14
C ASN A 268 -2.41 5.91 7.48
N MET A 269 -2.16 5.68 8.78
CA MET A 269 -1.12 4.75 9.24
C MET A 269 -1.75 3.51 9.87
N SER A 270 -1.54 2.36 9.24
CA SER A 270 -2.04 1.07 9.73
C SER A 270 -1.29 0.62 10.99
N ILE A 271 -2.02 0.11 11.97
CA ILE A 271 -1.42 -0.53 13.15
C ILE A 271 -0.68 -1.82 12.82
N LEU A 272 -0.96 -2.40 11.65
CA LEU A 272 -0.33 -3.63 11.17
C LEU A 272 0.86 -3.37 10.22
N GLY A 273 1.19 -2.10 9.91
CA GLY A 273 2.22 -1.76 8.93
C GLY A 273 1.81 -2.08 7.50
N LEU A 274 0.53 -1.85 7.15
CA LEU A 274 0.03 -1.99 5.79
C LEU A 274 -0.06 -0.61 5.13
N THR A 275 0.21 -0.56 3.83
CA THR A 275 -0.15 0.61 3.02
C THR A 275 -1.66 0.66 2.87
N LEU A 276 -2.28 1.78 3.22
CA LEU A 276 -3.73 1.97 3.11
C LEU A 276 -4.09 3.39 2.68
N ASP A 277 -5.34 3.60 2.27
CA ASP A 277 -5.91 4.91 1.90
C ASP A 277 -5.16 5.60 0.76
N TYR A 278 -5.04 4.92 -0.37
CA TYR A 278 -4.44 5.45 -1.59
C TYR A 278 -5.20 6.66 -2.13
N GLY A 279 -4.60 7.83 -1.97
CA GLY A 279 -5.07 9.10 -2.51
C GLY A 279 -4.16 9.59 -3.63
N PRO A 280 -3.51 10.75 -3.45
CA PRO A 280 -2.58 11.33 -4.43
C PRO A 280 -1.18 10.71 -4.36
N TYR A 281 -1.09 9.39 -4.32
CA TYR A 281 0.19 8.68 -4.37
C TYR A 281 0.84 8.78 -5.77
N GLY A 282 2.13 8.46 -5.85
CA GLY A 282 2.82 8.33 -7.13
C GLY A 282 4.06 7.45 -7.07
N PHE A 283 4.24 6.62 -8.11
CA PHE A 283 5.55 6.08 -8.46
C PHE A 283 6.34 7.17 -9.17
N MET A 284 7.58 7.34 -8.77
CA MET A 284 8.47 8.33 -9.34
C MET A 284 8.85 7.94 -10.78
N ASP A 285 8.80 8.89 -11.69
CA ASP A 285 9.33 8.75 -13.03
C ASP A 285 10.83 9.10 -13.00
N ASP A 286 11.20 10.33 -13.32
CA ASP A 286 12.57 10.82 -13.14
C ASP A 286 12.89 10.91 -11.63
N TYR A 287 14.08 10.46 -11.20
CA TYR A 287 14.41 10.50 -9.77
C TYR A 287 14.48 11.95 -9.27
N ASP A 288 13.68 12.21 -8.26
CA ASP A 288 13.65 13.48 -7.54
C ASP A 288 13.44 13.21 -6.04
N ALA A 289 14.48 13.45 -5.23
CA ALA A 289 14.42 13.28 -3.79
C ALA A 289 13.31 14.13 -3.15
N GLY A 290 13.05 15.34 -3.70
CA GLY A 290 11.99 16.23 -3.24
C GLY A 290 10.63 15.99 -3.88
N PHE A 291 10.39 14.86 -4.54
CA PHE A 291 9.17 14.57 -5.28
C PHE A 291 7.91 14.72 -4.41
N ILE A 292 7.01 15.61 -4.82
CA ILE A 292 5.70 15.86 -4.21
C ILE A 292 4.62 15.32 -5.15
N CYS A 293 4.04 14.17 -4.83
CA CYS A 293 2.97 13.56 -5.64
C CYS A 293 1.60 14.18 -5.38
N ASN A 294 1.41 14.88 -4.27
CA ASN A 294 0.15 15.48 -3.86
C ASN A 294 0.14 16.98 -4.17
N HIS A 295 -0.66 17.39 -5.17
CA HIS A 295 -0.78 18.79 -5.55
C HIS A 295 -1.32 19.69 -4.41
N SER A 296 -2.00 19.14 -3.41
CA SER A 296 -2.47 19.88 -2.24
C SER A 296 -1.40 20.05 -1.15
N ASP A 297 -0.25 19.42 -1.28
CA ASP A 297 0.86 19.52 -0.33
C ASP A 297 1.83 20.64 -0.74
N HIS A 298 1.40 21.88 -0.59
CA HIS A 298 2.18 23.06 -1.02
C HIS A 298 3.52 23.22 -0.29
N ASN A 299 3.66 22.62 0.89
CA ASN A 299 4.86 22.75 1.72
C ASN A 299 5.79 21.53 1.63
N GLY A 300 5.42 20.50 0.85
CA GLY A 300 6.20 19.28 0.72
C GLY A 300 6.30 18.46 2.02
N ARG A 301 5.32 18.58 2.94
CA ARG A 301 5.33 17.83 4.19
C ARG A 301 5.44 16.31 3.95
N TYR A 302 4.80 15.82 2.89
CA TYR A 302 4.77 14.41 2.50
C TYR A 302 5.60 14.15 1.23
N ALA A 303 6.61 15.00 0.96
CA ALA A 303 7.57 14.76 -0.10
C ALA A 303 8.27 13.40 0.11
N PHE A 304 8.79 12.83 -0.95
CA PHE A 304 9.40 11.50 -0.94
C PHE A 304 10.53 11.39 0.12
N ASP A 305 11.43 12.35 0.20
CA ASP A 305 12.52 12.38 1.18
C ASP A 305 12.05 12.66 2.62
N GLN A 306 10.82 13.16 2.80
CA GLN A 306 10.24 13.44 4.12
C GLN A 306 9.53 12.21 4.71
N GLN A 307 9.23 11.19 3.93
CA GLN A 307 8.46 10.03 4.39
C GLN A 307 9.08 9.34 5.63
N PRO A 308 10.40 9.11 5.72
CA PRO A 308 10.99 8.51 6.91
C PRO A 308 10.80 9.36 8.16
N PHE A 309 10.99 10.69 8.06
CA PHE A 309 10.79 11.60 9.18
C PHE A 309 9.33 11.66 9.61
N ILE A 310 8.38 11.71 8.65
CA ILE A 310 6.95 11.73 8.94
C ILE A 310 6.49 10.40 9.57
N GLY A 311 7.06 9.27 9.16
CA GLY A 311 6.81 7.98 9.81
C GLY A 311 7.18 7.99 11.30
N LEU A 312 8.36 8.49 11.62
CA LEU A 312 8.80 8.67 13.01
C LEU A 312 7.89 9.65 13.78
N TRP A 313 7.49 10.75 13.15
CA TRP A 313 6.59 11.72 13.74
C TRP A 313 5.21 11.10 14.05
N ASN A 314 4.64 10.32 13.12
CA ASN A 314 3.37 9.62 13.34
C ASN A 314 3.46 8.58 14.46
N LEU A 315 4.57 7.86 14.55
CA LEU A 315 4.85 6.94 15.66
C LEU A 315 4.96 7.67 17.00
N SER A 316 5.50 8.90 17.01
CA SER A 316 5.51 9.73 18.22
C SER A 316 4.10 10.11 18.68
N CYS A 317 3.17 10.35 17.74
CA CYS A 317 1.75 10.57 18.06
C CYS A 317 1.11 9.30 18.64
N LEU A 318 1.40 8.13 18.09
CA LEU A 318 0.93 6.85 18.64
C LEU A 318 1.53 6.58 20.03
N ALA A 319 2.84 6.83 20.23
CA ALA A 319 3.48 6.70 21.54
C ALA A 319 2.79 7.58 22.59
N GLN A 320 2.50 8.84 22.23
CA GLN A 320 1.73 9.76 23.09
C GLN A 320 0.37 9.20 23.43
N ALA A 321 -0.33 8.60 22.46
CA ALA A 321 -1.63 7.99 22.71
C ALA A 321 -1.56 6.78 23.67
N LEU A 322 -0.42 6.08 23.70
CA LEU A 322 -0.23 4.91 24.56
C LEU A 322 0.34 5.21 25.94
N LEU A 323 0.69 6.48 26.28
CA LEU A 323 1.18 6.88 27.61
C LEU A 323 0.29 6.45 28.80
N PRO A 324 -1.05 6.35 28.68
CA PRO A 324 -1.86 5.83 29.78
C PRO A 324 -1.70 4.32 30.03
N LEU A 325 -1.10 3.57 29.10
CA LEU A 325 -1.00 2.10 29.13
C LEU A 325 0.42 1.57 29.35
N ALA A 326 1.44 2.38 29.08
CA ALA A 326 2.84 1.96 29.15
C ALA A 326 3.73 3.06 29.70
N GLU A 327 4.82 2.68 30.34
CA GLU A 327 5.82 3.60 30.87
C GLU A 327 6.47 4.42 29.73
N LYS A 328 6.67 5.72 29.99
CA LYS A 328 7.21 6.67 29.00
C LYS A 328 8.59 6.25 28.48
N GLU A 329 9.44 5.76 29.36
CA GLU A 329 10.80 5.33 29.04
C GLU A 329 10.79 4.10 28.11
N ALA A 330 9.86 3.17 28.32
CA ALA A 330 9.70 1.99 27.47
C ALA A 330 9.18 2.37 26.07
N LEU A 331 8.19 3.28 25.98
CA LEU A 331 7.71 3.81 24.71
C LEU A 331 8.80 4.59 23.97
N LYS A 332 9.61 5.37 24.70
CA LYS A 332 10.75 6.08 24.11
C LYS A 332 11.79 5.11 23.55
N ALA A 333 12.14 4.07 24.28
CA ALA A 333 13.06 3.05 23.79
C ALA A 333 12.56 2.35 22.53
N GLY A 334 11.25 2.04 22.46
CA GLY A 334 10.61 1.53 21.26
C GLY A 334 10.71 2.50 20.08
N LEU A 335 10.48 3.80 20.31
CA LEU A 335 10.58 4.83 19.28
C LEU A 335 12.02 5.01 18.77
N ASP A 336 13.00 4.95 19.66
CA ASP A 336 14.43 5.07 19.33
C ASP A 336 14.91 3.91 18.41
N ALA A 337 14.19 2.79 18.35
CA ALA A 337 14.47 1.68 17.43
C ALA A 337 14.09 1.97 15.97
N TYR A 338 13.29 3.01 15.70
CA TYR A 338 12.79 3.30 14.35
C TYR A 338 13.91 3.58 13.34
N THR A 339 14.77 4.56 13.63
CA THR A 339 15.80 5.01 12.69
C THR A 339 16.79 3.89 12.33
N PRO A 340 17.38 3.17 13.31
CA PRO A 340 18.27 2.06 12.99
C PRO A 340 17.60 0.96 12.16
N ARG A 341 16.32 0.64 12.46
CA ARG A 341 15.56 -0.37 11.71
C ARG A 341 15.27 0.08 10.28
N PHE A 342 14.86 1.35 10.11
CA PHE A 342 14.62 1.93 8.80
C PHE A 342 15.89 1.92 7.94
N GLU A 343 17.01 2.44 8.47
CA GLU A 343 18.29 2.53 7.75
C GLU A 343 18.79 1.13 7.35
N GLN A 344 18.78 0.18 8.28
CA GLN A 344 19.16 -1.20 8.00
C GLN A 344 18.36 -1.80 6.85
N GLU A 345 17.03 -1.69 6.91
CA GLU A 345 16.15 -2.28 5.90
C GLU A 345 16.25 -1.55 4.55
N TYR A 346 16.35 -0.22 4.56
CA TYR A 346 16.52 0.58 3.35
C TYR A 346 17.84 0.25 2.64
N LEU A 347 18.97 0.28 3.36
CA LEU A 347 20.27 -0.03 2.78
C LEU A 347 20.36 -1.48 2.30
N ARG A 348 19.79 -2.43 3.04
CA ARG A 348 19.70 -3.82 2.57
C ARG A 348 18.99 -3.91 1.22
N ARG A 349 17.82 -3.26 1.08
CA ARG A 349 17.06 -3.25 -0.19
C ARG A 349 17.80 -2.54 -1.31
N MET A 350 18.49 -1.45 -1.02
CA MET A 350 19.26 -0.73 -2.01
C MET A 350 20.49 -1.54 -2.47
N ARG A 351 21.14 -2.31 -1.56
CA ARG A 351 22.18 -3.28 -1.94
C ARG A 351 21.60 -4.36 -2.87
N ASP A 352 20.44 -4.93 -2.52
CA ASP A 352 19.77 -5.92 -3.37
C ASP A 352 19.50 -5.35 -4.77
N LYS A 353 18.98 -4.12 -4.86
CA LYS A 353 18.74 -3.40 -6.12
C LYS A 353 20.00 -3.16 -6.92
N CYS A 354 21.13 -2.94 -6.26
CA CYS A 354 22.45 -2.82 -6.89
C CYS A 354 23.15 -4.17 -7.08
N GLY A 355 22.52 -5.31 -6.75
CA GLY A 355 23.07 -6.64 -6.92
C GLY A 355 24.25 -6.98 -6.01
N LEU A 356 24.45 -6.21 -4.92
CA LEU A 356 25.49 -6.43 -3.92
C LEU A 356 25.05 -7.52 -2.94
N ILE A 357 25.92 -8.49 -2.65
CA ILE A 357 25.62 -9.65 -1.80
C ILE A 357 26.07 -9.39 -0.37
N ALA A 358 27.36 -9.04 -0.21
CA ALA A 358 27.96 -8.77 1.08
C ALA A 358 27.74 -7.31 1.50
N GLU A 359 27.46 -7.09 2.78
CA GLU A 359 27.41 -5.75 3.34
C GLU A 359 28.81 -5.20 3.56
N LYS A 360 29.08 -4.00 3.05
CA LYS A 360 30.36 -3.30 3.22
C LYS A 360 30.14 -1.84 3.61
N PRO A 361 31.03 -1.23 4.38
CA PRO A 361 30.90 0.16 4.83
C PRO A 361 30.78 1.18 3.68
N GLU A 362 31.44 0.91 2.55
CA GLU A 362 31.42 1.77 1.36
C GLU A 362 30.14 1.71 0.53
N ASP A 363 29.27 0.74 0.78
CA ASP A 363 28.05 0.54 -0.02
C ASP A 363 27.10 1.73 0.07
N ASP A 364 26.95 2.34 1.24
CA ASP A 364 26.08 3.49 1.46
C ASP A 364 26.53 4.70 0.61
N GLU A 365 27.83 5.00 0.59
CA GLU A 365 28.37 6.08 -0.23
C GLU A 365 28.15 5.78 -1.74
N LEU A 366 28.43 4.55 -2.18
CA LEU A 366 28.29 4.12 -3.56
C LEU A 366 26.82 4.27 -4.04
N ILE A 367 25.86 3.88 -3.19
CA ILE A 367 24.41 4.00 -3.45
C ILE A 367 23.98 5.46 -3.50
N ARG A 368 24.41 6.29 -2.53
CA ARG A 368 24.09 7.72 -2.50
C ARG A 368 24.62 8.44 -3.74
N ASP A 369 25.86 8.14 -4.15
CA ASP A 369 26.43 8.72 -5.36
C ASP A 369 25.66 8.33 -6.62
N PHE A 370 25.14 7.08 -6.68
CA PHE A 370 24.29 6.65 -7.78
C PHE A 370 22.96 7.41 -7.80
N LEU A 371 22.31 7.56 -6.65
CA LEU A 371 21.08 8.35 -6.55
C LEU A 371 21.32 9.84 -6.92
N ALA A 372 22.44 10.41 -6.51
CA ALA A 372 22.83 11.76 -6.91
C ALA A 372 23.03 11.86 -8.43
N LEU A 373 23.62 10.85 -9.07
CA LEU A 373 23.70 10.78 -10.54
C LEU A 373 22.31 10.77 -11.19
N LEU A 374 21.35 9.98 -10.66
CA LEU A 374 19.99 9.96 -11.18
C LEU A 374 19.34 11.36 -11.04
N GLN A 375 19.47 11.98 -9.87
CA GLN A 375 18.91 13.32 -9.57
C GLN A 375 19.42 14.36 -10.55
N ASP A 376 20.74 14.46 -10.70
CA ASP A 376 21.38 15.50 -11.49
C ASP A 376 21.14 15.34 -13.00
N ASN A 377 20.80 14.14 -13.45
CA ASN A 377 20.54 13.84 -14.85
C ASN A 377 19.05 13.63 -15.17
N HIS A 378 18.15 13.82 -14.19
CA HIS A 378 16.71 13.52 -14.33
C HIS A 378 16.46 12.15 -14.95
N ALA A 379 17.22 11.13 -14.48
CA ALA A 379 17.15 9.79 -15.02
C ALA A 379 15.97 9.02 -14.40
N ASP A 380 15.27 8.23 -15.21
CA ASP A 380 14.12 7.43 -14.77
C ASP A 380 14.52 6.39 -13.73
N TYR A 381 13.93 6.48 -12.55
CA TYR A 381 14.29 5.64 -11.41
C TYR A 381 14.12 4.14 -11.69
N THR A 382 12.96 3.76 -12.19
CA THR A 382 12.61 2.35 -12.44
C THR A 382 13.44 1.75 -13.57
N ILE A 383 13.56 2.50 -14.69
CA ILE A 383 14.28 2.02 -15.88
C ILE A 383 15.76 1.89 -15.60
N VAL A 384 16.38 2.87 -14.94
CA VAL A 384 17.82 2.84 -14.65
C VAL A 384 18.19 1.69 -13.71
N PHE A 385 17.40 1.44 -12.65
CA PHE A 385 17.68 0.28 -11.79
C PHE A 385 17.45 -1.05 -12.49
N ARG A 386 16.48 -1.15 -13.41
CA ARG A 386 16.30 -2.34 -14.24
C ARG A 386 17.46 -2.55 -15.19
N ASP A 387 17.91 -1.48 -15.85
CA ASP A 387 19.04 -1.53 -16.79
C ASP A 387 20.40 -1.77 -16.09
N LEU A 388 20.53 -1.37 -14.82
CA LEU A 388 21.70 -1.66 -13.99
C LEU A 388 21.94 -3.19 -13.87
N GLY A 389 20.89 -4.01 -13.92
CA GLY A 389 21.00 -5.46 -13.94
C GLY A 389 21.83 -6.00 -15.12
N ALA A 390 21.88 -5.28 -16.23
CA ALA A 390 22.68 -5.63 -17.41
C ALA A 390 24.11 -5.05 -17.39
N PHE A 391 24.55 -4.44 -16.29
CA PHE A 391 25.90 -3.90 -16.14
C PHE A 391 26.95 -5.02 -16.29
N SER A 392 27.95 -4.79 -17.15
CA SER A 392 29.09 -5.71 -17.29
C SER A 392 30.25 -5.28 -16.39
N SER A 393 30.71 -6.23 -15.55
CA SER A 393 31.87 -6.04 -14.68
C SER A 393 33.21 -6.27 -15.40
N VAL A 394 33.16 -6.64 -16.69
CA VAL A 394 34.35 -6.83 -17.52
C VAL A 394 35.10 -5.50 -17.66
N GLU A 395 36.43 -5.57 -17.55
CA GLU A 395 37.28 -4.37 -17.72
C GLU A 395 37.17 -3.79 -19.13
N GLY A 396 37.03 -2.48 -19.22
CA GLY A 396 36.85 -1.77 -20.50
C GLY A 396 35.42 -1.85 -21.08
N ALA A 397 34.49 -2.57 -20.45
CA ALA A 397 33.09 -2.54 -20.87
C ALA A 397 32.50 -1.14 -20.73
N LEU A 398 31.89 -0.61 -21.80
CA LEU A 398 31.34 0.73 -21.83
C LEU A 398 29.97 0.84 -21.16
N ASN A 399 29.25 -0.27 -20.97
CA ASN A 399 27.89 -0.30 -20.40
C ASN A 399 26.95 0.72 -21.09
N GLY A 400 26.99 0.80 -22.43
CA GLY A 400 26.44 1.89 -23.24
C GLY A 400 24.98 2.17 -22.97
N LYS A 401 24.12 1.13 -22.87
CA LYS A 401 22.69 1.30 -22.59
C LYS A 401 22.45 2.04 -21.26
N LEU A 402 23.16 1.64 -20.19
CA LEU A 402 23.04 2.30 -18.89
C LEU A 402 23.66 3.71 -18.91
N ARG A 403 24.81 3.85 -19.55
CA ARG A 403 25.54 5.12 -19.69
C ARG A 403 24.74 6.20 -20.43
N ASP A 404 23.91 5.80 -21.38
CA ASP A 404 23.10 6.72 -22.19
C ASP A 404 21.95 7.39 -21.41
N HIS A 405 21.62 6.91 -20.19
CA HIS A 405 20.72 7.60 -19.28
C HIS A 405 21.34 8.86 -18.65
N PHE A 406 22.65 9.05 -18.74
CA PHE A 406 23.38 10.13 -18.06
C PHE A 406 24.00 11.10 -19.06
N LEU A 407 23.69 12.38 -18.90
CA LEU A 407 24.30 13.46 -19.69
C LEU A 407 25.77 13.68 -19.28
N ASP A 408 26.04 13.62 -17.96
CA ASP A 408 27.40 13.65 -17.41
C ASP A 408 28.03 12.25 -17.46
N ARG A 409 28.48 11.88 -18.63
CA ARG A 409 29.09 10.57 -18.88
C ARG A 409 30.40 10.35 -18.13
N ALA A 410 31.15 11.42 -17.86
CA ALA A 410 32.42 11.30 -17.14
C ALA A 410 32.19 10.91 -15.67
N ARG A 411 31.23 11.55 -15.03
CA ARG A 411 30.85 11.22 -13.65
C ARG A 411 30.24 9.83 -13.54
N PHE A 412 29.44 9.42 -14.54
CA PHE A 412 28.94 8.04 -14.62
C PHE A 412 30.10 7.04 -14.74
N ASP A 413 31.09 7.30 -15.62
CA ASP A 413 32.23 6.39 -15.84
C ASP A 413 33.08 6.24 -14.56
N GLU A 414 33.22 7.30 -13.77
CA GLU A 414 33.90 7.24 -12.46
C GLU A 414 33.11 6.39 -11.47
N TRP A 415 31.81 6.60 -11.34
CA TRP A 415 30.93 5.78 -10.50
C TRP A 415 30.95 4.32 -10.96
N ALA A 416 30.84 4.05 -12.25
CA ALA A 416 30.84 2.72 -12.85
C ALA A 416 32.16 1.96 -12.58
N ARG A 417 33.30 2.66 -12.52
CA ARG A 417 34.58 2.08 -12.11
C ARG A 417 34.53 1.63 -10.66
N ARG A 418 34.07 2.47 -9.74
CA ARG A 418 33.91 2.14 -8.29
C ARG A 418 32.95 0.96 -8.10
N TYR A 419 31.84 0.97 -8.81
CA TYR A 419 30.85 -0.12 -8.76
C TYR A 419 31.42 -1.44 -9.28
N ARG A 420 32.16 -1.41 -10.38
CA ARG A 420 32.89 -2.58 -10.91
C ARG A 420 33.89 -3.12 -9.90
N ASP A 421 34.71 -2.26 -9.32
CA ASP A 421 35.69 -2.64 -8.31
C ASP A 421 35.00 -3.30 -7.10
N ARG A 422 33.87 -2.74 -6.66
CA ARG A 422 33.04 -3.28 -5.58
C ARG A 422 32.49 -4.68 -5.92
N LEU A 423 31.95 -4.90 -7.12
CA LEU A 423 31.47 -6.21 -7.58
C LEU A 423 32.59 -7.27 -7.60
N ARG A 424 33.78 -6.91 -8.00
CA ARG A 424 34.95 -7.81 -8.02
C ARG A 424 35.35 -8.28 -6.63
N THR A 425 35.07 -7.51 -5.60
CA THR A 425 35.42 -7.90 -4.21
C THR A 425 34.59 -9.07 -3.67
N GLU A 426 33.53 -9.48 -4.38
CA GLU A 426 32.64 -10.59 -4.00
C GLU A 426 32.48 -11.64 -5.11
N ASP A 427 33.40 -11.63 -6.09
CA ASP A 427 33.39 -12.56 -7.23
C ASP A 427 32.04 -12.66 -7.95
N SER A 428 31.36 -11.52 -8.11
CA SER A 428 29.99 -11.45 -8.65
C SER A 428 29.97 -11.83 -10.13
N ASP A 429 29.27 -12.91 -10.47
CA ASP A 429 28.95 -13.25 -11.87
C ASP A 429 27.87 -12.35 -12.42
N ASP A 430 28.12 -11.76 -13.61
CA ASP A 430 27.21 -10.79 -14.25
C ASP A 430 25.82 -11.39 -14.55
N SER A 431 25.76 -12.66 -14.99
CA SER A 431 24.51 -13.32 -15.36
C SER A 431 23.67 -13.67 -14.12
N GLU A 432 24.29 -14.22 -13.08
CA GLU A 432 23.63 -14.54 -11.82
C GLU A 432 23.18 -13.26 -11.10
N ARG A 433 24.02 -12.22 -11.12
CA ARG A 433 23.67 -10.91 -10.56
C ARG A 433 22.44 -10.34 -11.24
N ARG A 434 22.39 -10.37 -12.57
CA ARG A 434 21.22 -9.90 -13.34
C ARG A 434 19.96 -10.63 -12.92
N ILE A 435 19.98 -11.95 -12.80
CA ILE A 435 18.81 -12.75 -12.37
C ILE A 435 18.33 -12.32 -10.97
N ARG A 436 19.27 -12.06 -10.03
CA ARG A 436 18.92 -11.57 -8.69
C ARG A 436 18.31 -10.17 -8.75
N MET A 437 18.93 -9.26 -9.49
CA MET A 437 18.49 -7.87 -9.64
C MET A 437 17.13 -7.77 -10.33
N ASP A 438 16.87 -8.58 -11.34
CA ASP A 438 15.59 -8.62 -12.05
C ASP A 438 14.40 -9.03 -11.15
N ARG A 439 14.68 -9.73 -10.05
CA ARG A 439 13.66 -10.12 -9.04
C ARG A 439 13.32 -9.02 -8.02
N VAL A 440 14.13 -7.97 -7.92
CA VAL A 440 13.96 -6.88 -6.96
C VAL A 440 13.83 -5.51 -7.62
N ASN A 441 14.21 -5.38 -8.88
CA ASN A 441 14.00 -4.19 -9.70
C ASN A 441 12.84 -4.46 -10.66
N PRO A 442 11.64 -3.91 -10.42
CA PRO A 442 10.50 -4.16 -11.28
C PRO A 442 10.73 -3.59 -12.69
N LYS A 443 10.18 -4.27 -13.68
CA LYS A 443 10.07 -3.74 -15.05
C LYS A 443 8.86 -2.83 -15.19
N TYR A 444 7.79 -3.13 -14.45
CA TYR A 444 6.52 -2.43 -14.54
C TYR A 444 6.15 -1.81 -13.18
N VAL A 445 5.76 -0.55 -13.19
CA VAL A 445 5.18 0.16 -12.04
C VAL A 445 3.95 0.95 -12.50
N LEU A 446 3.02 1.21 -11.58
CA LEU A 446 1.81 1.96 -11.89
C LEU A 446 2.13 3.47 -12.02
N ARG A 447 2.67 3.88 -13.16
CA ARG A 447 2.91 5.30 -13.45
C ARG A 447 1.58 6.05 -13.54
N ASN A 448 1.58 7.31 -13.16
CA ASN A 448 0.35 8.12 -13.15
C ASN A 448 -0.37 8.15 -14.50
N TYR A 449 0.36 8.21 -15.63
CA TYR A 449 -0.25 8.25 -16.95
C TYR A 449 -0.96 6.93 -17.32
N LEU A 450 -0.49 5.79 -16.83
CA LEU A 450 -1.13 4.48 -17.03
C LEU A 450 -2.49 4.43 -16.32
N ALA A 451 -2.52 4.86 -15.06
CA ALA A 451 -3.78 4.98 -14.32
C ALA A 451 -4.75 5.95 -15.01
N GLN A 452 -4.25 7.08 -15.51
CA GLN A 452 -5.07 8.05 -16.25
C GLN A 452 -5.65 7.47 -17.54
N THR A 453 -4.86 6.71 -18.30
CA THR A 453 -5.33 6.02 -19.51
C THR A 453 -6.46 5.03 -19.19
N ALA A 454 -6.32 4.25 -18.11
CA ALA A 454 -7.39 3.34 -17.66
C ALA A 454 -8.66 4.11 -17.25
N ILE A 455 -8.51 5.25 -16.57
CA ILE A 455 -9.64 6.11 -16.17
C ILE A 455 -10.38 6.66 -17.41
N GLU A 456 -9.66 7.13 -18.42
CA GLU A 456 -10.25 7.69 -19.63
C GLU A 456 -11.05 6.66 -20.41
N LYS A 457 -10.55 5.42 -20.53
CA LYS A 457 -11.29 4.30 -21.11
C LYS A 457 -12.51 3.91 -20.26
N ALA A 458 -12.34 3.83 -18.95
CA ALA A 458 -13.42 3.48 -18.02
C ALA A 458 -14.59 4.49 -18.05
N ARG A 459 -14.33 5.78 -18.31
CA ARG A 459 -15.37 6.80 -18.55
C ARG A 459 -16.26 6.47 -19.75
N GLN A 460 -15.74 5.69 -20.71
CA GLN A 460 -16.47 5.19 -21.88
C GLN A 460 -17.02 3.77 -21.65
N LYS A 461 -16.96 3.26 -20.41
CA LYS A 461 -17.32 1.88 -20.03
C LYS A 461 -16.45 0.81 -20.71
N ASP A 462 -15.25 1.18 -21.18
CA ASP A 462 -14.21 0.25 -21.60
C ASP A 462 -13.27 -0.03 -20.42
N PHE A 463 -13.41 -1.18 -19.79
CA PHE A 463 -12.63 -1.59 -18.62
C PHE A 463 -11.42 -2.45 -19.00
N SER A 464 -11.17 -2.67 -20.29
CA SER A 464 -10.08 -3.52 -20.78
C SER A 464 -8.69 -3.10 -20.32
N GLU A 465 -8.48 -1.80 -20.09
CA GLU A 465 -7.19 -1.29 -19.62
C GLU A 465 -6.98 -1.53 -18.11
N ILE A 466 -8.09 -1.53 -17.33
CA ILE A 466 -8.03 -1.91 -15.91
C ILE A 466 -7.63 -3.38 -15.77
N ASP A 467 -8.27 -4.28 -16.55
CA ASP A 467 -7.97 -5.70 -16.56
C ASP A 467 -6.51 -5.96 -16.96
N ARG A 468 -6.03 -5.29 -18.01
CA ARG A 468 -4.66 -5.41 -18.50
C ARG A 468 -3.63 -4.94 -17.48
N LEU A 469 -3.82 -3.74 -16.91
CA LEU A 469 -2.92 -3.20 -15.89
C LEU A 469 -2.97 -4.02 -14.60
N PHE A 470 -4.14 -4.47 -14.19
CA PHE A 470 -4.30 -5.33 -13.03
C PHE A 470 -3.47 -6.62 -13.17
N THR A 471 -3.60 -7.29 -14.31
CA THR A 471 -2.84 -8.52 -14.60
C THR A 471 -1.34 -8.25 -14.66
N LEU A 472 -0.93 -7.20 -15.39
CA LEU A 472 0.47 -6.80 -15.54
C LEU A 472 1.16 -6.54 -14.20
N LEU A 473 0.49 -5.82 -13.30
CA LEU A 473 1.04 -5.36 -12.04
C LEU A 473 1.08 -6.46 -10.95
N GLN A 474 0.43 -7.60 -11.15
CA GLN A 474 0.56 -8.75 -10.24
C GLN A 474 1.92 -9.47 -10.37
N ASP A 475 2.58 -9.37 -11.52
CA ASP A 475 3.93 -9.89 -11.73
C ASP A 475 4.84 -8.82 -12.37
N PRO A 476 5.23 -7.78 -11.60
CA PRO A 476 5.92 -6.61 -12.15
C PRO A 476 7.39 -6.86 -12.49
N PHE A 477 7.95 -7.98 -12.09
CA PHE A 477 9.38 -8.31 -12.25
C PHE A 477 9.67 -9.11 -13.50
N THR A 478 8.71 -9.91 -13.98
CA THR A 478 8.88 -10.81 -15.11
C THR A 478 8.63 -10.08 -16.43
N ASP A 479 9.42 -10.39 -17.45
CA ASP A 479 9.17 -9.90 -18.81
C ASP A 479 7.89 -10.52 -19.36
N GLN A 480 6.91 -9.68 -19.72
CA GLN A 480 5.61 -10.09 -20.24
C GLN A 480 5.53 -9.73 -21.73
N PRO A 481 5.51 -10.72 -22.64
CA PRO A 481 5.50 -10.47 -24.07
C PRO A 481 4.28 -9.63 -24.51
N GLY A 482 4.55 -8.60 -25.31
CA GLY A 482 3.52 -7.66 -25.80
C GLY A 482 3.16 -6.54 -24.82
N MET A 483 3.80 -6.50 -23.63
CA MET A 483 3.60 -5.47 -22.62
C MET A 483 4.76 -4.46 -22.51
N GLU A 484 5.70 -4.48 -23.45
CA GLU A 484 6.91 -3.64 -23.42
C GLU A 484 6.58 -2.15 -23.36
N VAL A 485 5.47 -1.73 -23.96
CA VAL A 485 5.03 -0.32 -23.97
C VAL A 485 4.77 0.23 -22.56
N TYR A 486 4.36 -0.63 -21.61
CA TYR A 486 4.08 -0.23 -20.22
C TYR A 486 5.35 -0.02 -19.38
N ALA A 487 6.50 -0.45 -19.90
CA ALA A 487 7.81 -0.23 -19.27
C ALA A 487 8.52 1.03 -19.79
N LEU A 488 7.94 1.73 -20.76
CA LEU A 488 8.52 2.94 -21.34
C LEU A 488 8.36 4.16 -20.41
N PRO A 489 9.20 5.19 -20.57
CA PRO A 489 9.00 6.47 -19.90
C PRO A 489 7.64 7.06 -20.22
N PRO A 490 7.07 7.90 -19.33
CA PRO A 490 5.80 8.55 -19.60
C PRO A 490 5.88 9.43 -20.85
N PRO A 491 4.80 9.51 -21.65
CA PRO A 491 4.72 10.51 -22.73
C PRO A 491 4.71 11.93 -22.15
N ASN A 492 5.03 12.94 -22.95
CA ASN A 492 5.14 14.33 -22.49
C ASN A 492 3.90 14.82 -21.73
N TRP A 493 2.69 14.42 -22.15
CA TRP A 493 1.46 14.79 -21.46
C TRP A 493 1.31 14.12 -20.09
N GLY A 494 1.96 12.97 -19.90
CA GLY A 494 1.87 12.16 -18.67
C GLY A 494 2.84 12.59 -17.57
N LYS A 495 3.91 13.34 -17.91
CA LYS A 495 4.96 13.77 -16.95
C LYS A 495 4.47 14.75 -15.88
N HIS A 496 3.40 15.50 -16.13
CA HIS A 496 2.95 16.62 -15.28
C HIS A 496 1.48 16.47 -14.84
N LEU A 497 1.03 15.22 -14.68
CA LEU A 497 -0.32 14.97 -14.19
C LEU A 497 -0.44 15.40 -12.73
N ALA A 498 -1.27 16.41 -12.49
CA ALA A 498 -1.59 16.83 -11.13
C ALA A 498 -2.57 15.83 -10.50
N VAL A 499 -2.20 15.31 -9.34
CA VAL A 499 -3.06 14.45 -8.51
C VAL A 499 -3.27 15.15 -7.17
N SER A 500 -4.51 15.21 -6.71
CA SER A 500 -4.87 15.92 -5.47
C SER A 500 -5.64 15.02 -4.51
N CYS A 501 -5.81 15.45 -3.26
CA CYS A 501 -6.61 14.74 -2.25
C CYS A 501 -8.10 14.62 -2.64
N SER A 502 -8.60 15.46 -3.56
CA SER A 502 -9.95 15.38 -4.12
C SER A 502 -10.07 14.37 -5.25
N SER A 503 -8.95 13.76 -5.63
CA SER A 503 -8.85 12.82 -6.74
C SER A 503 -9.37 11.45 -6.35
#